data_e437cf32f3cd207d87ab3e032f40fbb6
#
_entry.id   e437cf32f3cd207d87ab3e032f40fbb6
#
_cell.length_a   1.000
_cell.length_b   1.000
_cell.length_c   1.000
_cell.angle_alpha   90.00
_cell.angle_beta   90.00
_cell.angle_gamma   90.00
#
_symmetry.space_group_name_H-M   'P 1'
#
loop_
_entity.id
_entity.type
_entity.pdbx_description
1 polymer ?
#
loop_
_entity_poly.entity_id
_entity_poly.type
_entity_poly.pdbx_seq_one_letter_code
_entity_poly.pdbx_strand_id
1 'polypeptide(L)'
;MNCVEGDAQARGTADAVARRSYGKLVAFLAARTRDVAQAEDALSSAFAAALADWPRNGCPANPEAWLLTVARRKMIDGVRRRRSGEVAAAQLQLLAEGLHAAEAADIPDQRLALMFACAHPAIEVGIRAPLILQVVLGLDAKAIASAFLTSPAAMGKRLVRAKDKIRQAGIPFAVPERAELPGRLDAVLDAIYAAFGEGWTDPGGTDVARRDLTDEALFLARLVAAGAGGARPACAHAACARAPWCQAHTRR
;
A
#
# COMPACT_ATOMS: atom_id res chain seq x y z
N MET A 1 7.73 -15.56 31.77
CA MET A 1 7.99 -14.56 30.73
C MET A 1 7.35 -13.27 31.21
N ASN A 2 8.15 -12.23 31.45
CA ASN A 2 7.66 -10.99 32.07
C ASN A 2 6.74 -10.25 31.09
N CYS A 3 5.65 -9.65 31.58
CA CYS A 3 4.64 -8.95 30.78
C CYS A 3 5.27 -7.83 29.88
N VAL A 4 6.35 -7.21 30.37
CA VAL A 4 7.11 -6.16 29.66
C VAL A 4 7.90 -6.70 28.46
N GLU A 5 8.45 -7.90 28.56
CA GLU A 5 9.17 -8.56 27.44
C GLU A 5 8.22 -9.00 26.34
N GLY A 6 7.03 -9.52 26.70
CA GLY A 6 6.00 -9.88 25.76
C GLY A 6 5.47 -8.66 24.97
N ASP A 7 5.27 -7.53 25.64
CA ASP A 7 4.84 -6.27 25.02
C ASP A 7 5.89 -5.73 24.03
N ALA A 8 7.17 -5.74 24.40
CA ALA A 8 8.26 -5.28 23.55
C ALA A 8 8.41 -6.15 22.30
N GLN A 9 8.34 -7.49 22.46
CA GLN A 9 8.39 -8.45 21.35
C GLN A 9 7.22 -8.29 20.41
N ALA A 10 5.99 -8.17 20.92
CA ALA A 10 4.78 -7.99 20.13
C ALA A 10 4.85 -6.71 19.27
N ARG A 11 5.27 -5.59 19.88
CA ARG A 11 5.46 -4.32 19.16
C ARG A 11 6.55 -4.42 18.11
N GLY A 12 7.69 -5.01 18.42
CA GLY A 12 8.80 -5.20 17.48
C GLY A 12 8.37 -6.05 16.27
N THR A 13 7.63 -7.14 16.51
CA THR A 13 7.12 -8.00 15.44
C THR A 13 6.08 -7.27 14.58
N ALA A 14 5.11 -6.58 15.20
CA ALA A 14 4.09 -5.82 14.47
C ALA A 14 4.72 -4.71 13.61
N ASP A 15 5.69 -3.99 14.15
CA ASP A 15 6.42 -2.94 13.46
C ASP A 15 7.26 -3.48 12.28
N ALA A 16 7.93 -4.61 12.46
CA ALA A 16 8.68 -5.27 11.37
C ALA A 16 7.76 -5.72 10.23
N VAL A 17 6.58 -6.28 10.54
CA VAL A 17 5.58 -6.66 9.53
C VAL A 17 4.99 -5.43 8.85
N ALA A 18 4.68 -4.37 9.61
CA ALA A 18 4.18 -3.14 9.04
C ALA A 18 5.16 -2.54 8.03
N ARG A 19 6.44 -2.47 8.36
CA ARG A 19 7.47 -1.95 7.42
C ARG A 19 7.65 -2.77 6.16
N ARG A 20 7.63 -4.10 6.25
CA ARG A 20 7.97 -4.98 5.13
C ARG A 20 6.77 -5.40 4.29
N SER A 21 5.62 -5.52 4.91
CA SER A 21 4.49 -6.25 4.31
C SER A 21 3.21 -5.43 4.22
N TYR A 22 3.16 -4.20 4.76
CA TYR A 22 1.94 -3.39 4.75
C TYR A 22 1.32 -3.29 3.36
N GLY A 23 2.07 -2.83 2.36
CA GLY A 23 1.59 -2.66 0.99
C GLY A 23 1.17 -3.98 0.34
N LYS A 24 1.89 -5.08 0.61
CA LYS A 24 1.55 -6.43 0.13
C LYS A 24 0.19 -6.88 0.71
N LEU A 25 -0.02 -6.68 2.01
CA LEU A 25 -1.26 -7.06 2.69
C LEU A 25 -2.44 -6.20 2.24
N VAL A 26 -2.26 -4.88 2.11
CA VAL A 26 -3.29 -3.98 1.57
C VAL A 26 -3.64 -4.36 0.14
N ALA A 27 -2.65 -4.58 -0.73
CA ALA A 27 -2.88 -4.96 -2.12
C ALA A 27 -3.67 -6.27 -2.23
N PHE A 28 -3.32 -7.26 -1.42
CA PHE A 28 -4.01 -8.53 -1.36
C PHE A 28 -5.48 -8.42 -0.92
N LEU A 29 -5.77 -7.58 0.07
CA LEU A 29 -7.13 -7.33 0.54
C LEU A 29 -7.95 -6.50 -0.47
N ALA A 30 -7.35 -5.42 -0.98
CA ALA A 30 -8.00 -4.50 -1.91
C ALA A 30 -8.35 -5.14 -3.25
N ALA A 31 -7.51 -6.05 -3.77
CA ALA A 31 -7.78 -6.76 -5.01
C ALA A 31 -9.07 -7.59 -4.97
N ARG A 32 -9.48 -8.05 -3.81
CA ARG A 32 -10.69 -8.86 -3.60
C ARG A 32 -11.94 -8.03 -3.39
N THR A 33 -11.81 -6.87 -2.77
CA THR A 33 -12.95 -6.01 -2.40
C THR A 33 -13.16 -4.85 -3.34
N ARG A 34 -12.13 -4.49 -4.12
CA ARG A 34 -12.06 -3.27 -4.93
C ARG A 34 -12.27 -2.00 -4.11
N ASP A 35 -11.97 -2.09 -2.80
CA ASP A 35 -12.10 -0.98 -1.85
C ASP A 35 -10.82 -0.87 -1.02
N VAL A 36 -9.96 0.08 -1.43
CA VAL A 36 -8.68 0.34 -0.77
C VAL A 36 -8.88 0.84 0.65
N ALA A 37 -9.84 1.74 0.86
CA ALA A 37 -10.09 2.31 2.18
C ALA A 37 -10.55 1.22 3.16
N GLN A 38 -11.43 0.32 2.73
CA GLN A 38 -11.88 -0.81 3.54
C GLN A 38 -10.72 -1.77 3.85
N ALA A 39 -9.81 -2.00 2.90
CA ALA A 39 -8.63 -2.84 3.11
C ALA A 39 -7.68 -2.25 4.16
N GLU A 40 -7.40 -0.95 4.08
CA GLU A 40 -6.57 -0.22 5.06
C GLU A 40 -7.20 -0.23 6.45
N ASP A 41 -8.50 0.06 6.57
CA ASP A 41 -9.22 0.07 7.85
C ASP A 41 -9.23 -1.32 8.50
N ALA A 42 -9.44 -2.37 7.70
CA ALA A 42 -9.44 -3.73 8.18
C ALA A 42 -8.05 -4.16 8.66
N LEU A 43 -7.00 -3.82 7.92
CA LEU A 43 -5.63 -4.11 8.27
C LEU A 43 -5.20 -3.33 9.52
N SER A 44 -5.54 -2.05 9.62
CA SER A 44 -5.31 -1.24 10.83
C SER A 44 -5.96 -1.86 12.06
N SER A 45 -7.22 -2.32 11.92
CA SER A 45 -7.92 -3.05 12.99
C SER A 45 -7.23 -4.37 13.36
N ALA A 46 -6.62 -5.06 12.38
CA ALA A 46 -5.87 -6.29 12.63
C ALA A 46 -4.57 -6.02 13.39
N PHE A 47 -3.82 -4.95 13.06
CA PHE A 47 -2.65 -4.53 13.82
C PHE A 47 -3.01 -4.13 15.26
N ALA A 48 -4.11 -3.41 15.46
CA ALA A 48 -4.60 -3.08 16.80
C ALA A 48 -4.94 -4.35 17.61
N ALA A 49 -5.56 -5.34 16.97
CA ALA A 49 -5.83 -6.64 17.60
C ALA A 49 -4.53 -7.40 17.92
N ALA A 50 -3.53 -7.37 17.05
CA ALA A 50 -2.22 -7.98 17.27
C ALA A 50 -1.52 -7.41 18.50
N LEU A 51 -1.51 -6.08 18.63
CA LEU A 51 -0.92 -5.39 19.79
C LEU A 51 -1.65 -5.70 21.11
N ALA A 52 -2.91 -6.11 21.07
CA ALA A 52 -3.67 -6.54 22.25
C ALA A 52 -3.51 -8.02 22.55
N ASP A 53 -3.37 -8.87 21.53
CA ASP A 53 -3.39 -10.33 21.64
C ASP A 53 -1.98 -10.92 21.84
N TRP A 54 -1.01 -10.51 21.04
CA TRP A 54 0.34 -11.11 21.01
C TRP A 54 1.12 -10.97 22.34
N PRO A 55 0.99 -9.89 23.13
CA PRO A 55 1.62 -9.83 24.44
C PRO A 55 1.20 -10.94 25.40
N ARG A 56 -0.04 -11.45 25.23
CA ARG A 56 -0.65 -12.45 26.13
C ARG A 56 -0.50 -13.88 25.60
N ASN A 57 -0.68 -14.04 24.28
CA ASN A 57 -0.78 -15.36 23.64
C ASN A 57 0.49 -15.72 22.85
N GLY A 58 1.46 -14.79 22.75
CA GLY A 58 2.67 -14.94 21.94
C GLY A 58 2.46 -14.53 20.49
N CYS A 59 3.58 -14.20 19.82
CA CYS A 59 3.56 -13.88 18.39
C CYS A 59 3.35 -15.18 17.59
N PRO A 60 2.45 -15.19 16.59
CA PRO A 60 2.23 -16.35 15.75
C PRO A 60 3.46 -16.66 14.88
N ALA A 61 3.60 -17.92 14.47
CA ALA A 61 4.68 -18.35 13.58
C ALA A 61 4.63 -17.62 12.21
N ASN A 62 3.43 -17.29 11.73
CA ASN A 62 3.22 -16.49 10.52
C ASN A 62 2.34 -15.25 10.86
N PRO A 63 2.98 -14.14 11.25
CA PRO A 63 2.26 -12.90 11.60
C PRO A 63 1.43 -12.32 10.45
N GLU A 64 1.93 -12.40 9.19
CA GLU A 64 1.19 -11.90 8.02
C GLU A 64 -0.13 -12.65 7.81
N ALA A 65 -0.10 -13.99 7.86
CA ALA A 65 -1.29 -14.81 7.72
C ALA A 65 -2.30 -14.56 8.85
N TRP A 66 -1.83 -14.35 10.08
CA TRP A 66 -2.68 -14.01 11.21
C TRP A 66 -3.37 -12.64 10.99
N LEU A 67 -2.61 -11.62 10.59
CA LEU A 67 -3.15 -10.29 10.30
C LEU A 67 -4.20 -10.34 9.18
N LEU A 68 -3.94 -11.07 8.11
CA LEU A 68 -4.90 -11.26 7.02
C LEU A 68 -6.18 -11.94 7.50
N THR A 69 -6.06 -12.97 8.35
CA THR A 69 -7.21 -13.67 8.89
C THR A 69 -8.09 -12.74 9.72
N VAL A 70 -7.48 -11.93 10.59
CA VAL A 70 -8.21 -10.94 11.41
C VAL A 70 -8.81 -9.84 10.55
N ALA A 71 -8.05 -9.29 9.61
CA ALA A 71 -8.54 -8.24 8.70
C ALA A 71 -9.76 -8.72 7.90
N ARG A 72 -9.71 -9.94 7.36
CA ARG A 72 -10.83 -10.54 6.61
C ARG A 72 -12.07 -10.71 7.47
N ARG A 73 -11.93 -11.22 8.71
CA ARG A 73 -13.06 -11.31 9.65
C ARG A 73 -13.71 -9.95 9.85
N LYS A 74 -12.91 -8.89 10.04
CA LYS A 74 -13.41 -7.52 10.16
C LYS A 74 -14.15 -7.05 8.90
N MET A 75 -13.65 -7.38 7.71
CA MET A 75 -14.33 -7.06 6.45
C MET A 75 -15.66 -7.78 6.31
N ILE A 76 -15.71 -9.08 6.60
CA ILE A 76 -16.94 -9.89 6.61
C ILE A 76 -17.97 -9.29 7.56
N ASP A 77 -17.58 -8.97 8.78
CA ASP A 77 -18.45 -8.34 9.77
C ASP A 77 -18.95 -6.97 9.33
N GLY A 78 -18.10 -6.21 8.64
CA GLY A 78 -18.45 -4.94 8.02
C GLY A 78 -19.50 -5.08 6.90
N VAL A 79 -19.37 -6.10 6.04
CA VAL A 79 -20.34 -6.41 4.98
C VAL A 79 -21.67 -6.85 5.59
N ARG A 80 -21.64 -7.77 6.56
CA ARG A 80 -22.84 -8.24 7.26
C ARG A 80 -23.62 -7.11 7.92
N ARG A 81 -22.93 -6.11 8.50
CA ARG A 81 -23.59 -4.95 9.13
C ARG A 81 -24.17 -3.95 8.14
N ARG A 82 -23.59 -3.83 6.95
CA ARG A 82 -24.01 -2.80 5.95
C ARG A 82 -25.07 -3.29 4.97
N ARG A 83 -25.23 -4.59 4.77
CA ARG A 83 -26.11 -5.16 3.74
C ARG A 83 -26.77 -6.46 4.19
N SER A 84 -28.08 -6.47 4.16
CA SER A 84 -28.91 -7.67 4.09
C SER A 84 -29.30 -7.87 2.62
N GLY A 85 -28.89 -8.98 1.96
CA GLY A 85 -29.29 -9.28 0.60
C GLY A 85 -28.26 -10.06 -0.25
N GLU A 86 -28.63 -10.42 -1.47
CA GLU A 86 -27.86 -11.26 -2.39
C GLU A 86 -26.45 -10.71 -2.75
N VAL A 87 -26.31 -9.39 -2.83
CA VAL A 87 -25.02 -8.74 -3.10
C VAL A 87 -24.01 -8.95 -1.96
N ALA A 88 -24.52 -9.11 -0.73
CA ALA A 88 -23.68 -9.46 0.42
C ALA A 88 -23.17 -10.90 0.33
N ALA A 89 -23.98 -11.84 -0.17
CA ALA A 89 -23.61 -13.24 -0.28
C ALA A 89 -22.46 -13.45 -1.27
N ALA A 90 -22.50 -12.84 -2.46
CA ALA A 90 -21.42 -12.92 -3.46
C ALA A 90 -20.10 -12.33 -2.93
N GLN A 91 -20.16 -11.20 -2.23
CA GLN A 91 -18.98 -10.56 -1.65
C GLN A 91 -18.41 -11.37 -0.46
N LEU A 92 -19.26 -12.01 0.32
CA LEU A 92 -18.87 -12.94 1.40
C LEU A 92 -18.20 -14.19 0.84
N GLN A 93 -18.69 -14.73 -0.28
CA GLN A 93 -18.09 -15.88 -0.94
C GLN A 93 -16.68 -15.57 -1.45
N LEU A 94 -16.46 -14.45 -2.13
CA LEU A 94 -15.13 -14.01 -2.58
C LEU A 94 -14.15 -13.82 -1.40
N LEU A 95 -14.64 -13.31 -0.27
CA LEU A 95 -13.83 -13.18 0.94
C LEU A 95 -13.53 -14.55 1.59
N ALA A 96 -14.48 -15.49 1.56
CA ALA A 96 -14.30 -16.84 2.09
C ALA A 96 -13.33 -17.69 1.25
N GLU A 97 -13.45 -17.66 -0.07
CA GLU A 97 -12.52 -18.34 -1.00
C GLU A 97 -11.08 -17.85 -0.82
N GLY A 98 -10.92 -16.56 -0.54
CA GLY A 98 -9.64 -16.00 -0.17
C GLY A 98 -9.09 -16.47 1.19
N LEU A 99 -9.90 -17.03 2.11
CA LEU A 99 -9.42 -17.57 3.39
C LEU A 99 -8.52 -18.79 3.18
N HIS A 100 -8.88 -19.69 2.29
CA HIS A 100 -8.08 -20.89 1.98
C HIS A 100 -6.74 -20.55 1.29
N ALA A 101 -6.68 -19.43 0.54
CA ALA A 101 -5.45 -18.98 -0.09
C ALA A 101 -4.42 -18.34 0.87
N ALA A 102 -4.84 -17.93 2.08
CA ALA A 102 -3.94 -17.35 3.07
C ALA A 102 -3.34 -18.36 4.04
N GLU A 103 -3.91 -19.57 4.11
CA GLU A 103 -3.30 -20.71 4.79
C GLU A 103 -2.12 -21.26 3.98
N ALA A 104 -2.04 -20.94 2.68
CA ALA A 104 -0.87 -21.21 1.87
C ALA A 104 0.33 -20.36 2.34
N ALA A 105 1.50 -20.96 2.42
CA ALA A 105 2.74 -20.36 2.92
C ALA A 105 3.21 -19.13 2.11
N ASP A 106 2.59 -18.81 0.98
CA ASP A 106 2.98 -17.71 0.10
C ASP A 106 1.78 -16.83 -0.27
N ILE A 107 1.76 -15.59 0.28
CA ILE A 107 0.76 -14.57 -0.03
C ILE A 107 1.16 -13.93 -1.37
N PRO A 108 0.30 -14.00 -2.44
CA PRO A 108 0.63 -13.39 -3.72
C PRO A 108 0.86 -11.88 -3.60
N ASP A 109 1.94 -11.41 -4.22
CA ASP A 109 2.24 -9.98 -4.27
C ASP A 109 1.43 -9.29 -5.36
N GLN A 110 0.47 -8.48 -4.96
CA GLN A 110 -0.41 -7.72 -5.84
C GLN A 110 -0.13 -6.21 -5.85
N ARG A 111 1.03 -5.78 -5.33
CA ARG A 111 1.40 -4.36 -5.26
C ARG A 111 1.48 -3.72 -6.64
N LEU A 112 1.95 -4.43 -7.66
CA LEU A 112 1.99 -3.94 -9.03
C LEU A 112 0.59 -3.59 -9.56
N ALA A 113 -0.37 -4.48 -9.38
CA ALA A 113 -1.75 -4.26 -9.78
C ALA A 113 -2.38 -3.07 -9.01
N LEU A 114 -2.07 -2.95 -7.72
CA LEU A 114 -2.52 -1.83 -6.89
C LEU A 114 -1.92 -0.50 -7.35
N MET A 115 -0.62 -0.44 -7.66
CA MET A 115 0.03 0.77 -8.20
C MET A 115 -0.64 1.24 -9.49
N PHE A 116 -0.93 0.33 -10.44
CA PHE A 116 -1.61 0.67 -11.68
C PHE A 116 -3.08 1.03 -11.49
N ALA A 117 -3.76 0.48 -10.49
CA ALA A 117 -5.10 0.91 -10.12
C ALA A 117 -5.08 2.36 -9.58
N CYS A 118 -4.10 2.72 -8.74
CA CYS A 118 -3.90 4.08 -8.25
C CYS A 118 -3.51 5.08 -9.36
N ALA A 119 -2.83 4.61 -10.41
CA ALA A 119 -2.43 5.41 -11.57
C ALA A 119 -3.51 5.48 -12.68
N HIS A 120 -4.72 4.97 -12.44
CA HIS A 120 -5.80 4.92 -13.43
C HIS A 120 -6.19 6.31 -13.94
N PRO A 121 -6.52 6.47 -15.26
CA PRO A 121 -6.88 7.77 -15.85
C PRO A 121 -8.07 8.48 -15.19
N ALA A 122 -9.01 7.75 -14.56
CA ALA A 122 -10.12 8.32 -13.82
C ALA A 122 -9.72 9.07 -12.54
N ILE A 123 -8.46 8.90 -12.09
CA ILE A 123 -7.91 9.59 -10.93
C ILE A 123 -7.15 10.84 -11.41
N GLU A 124 -7.33 11.95 -10.72
CA GLU A 124 -6.61 13.20 -11.01
C GLU A 124 -5.09 12.98 -11.02
N VAL A 125 -4.41 13.47 -12.05
CA VAL A 125 -2.98 13.22 -12.26
C VAL A 125 -2.13 13.56 -11.04
N GLY A 126 -2.36 14.75 -10.44
CA GLY A 126 -1.57 15.24 -9.31
C GLY A 126 -1.80 14.52 -7.97
N ILE A 127 -2.68 13.49 -7.92
CA ILE A 127 -2.90 12.68 -6.71
C ILE A 127 -2.50 11.22 -6.89
N ARG A 128 -2.17 10.77 -8.11
CA ARG A 128 -1.83 9.37 -8.39
C ARG A 128 -0.59 8.92 -7.63
N ALA A 129 0.53 9.65 -7.77
CA ALA A 129 1.76 9.35 -7.05
C ALA A 129 1.60 9.47 -5.51
N PRO A 130 1.01 10.54 -4.94
CA PRO A 130 0.65 10.59 -3.53
C PRO A 130 -0.18 9.40 -3.03
N LEU A 131 -1.13 8.94 -3.83
CA LEU A 131 -1.98 7.81 -3.48
C LEU A 131 -1.18 6.49 -3.43
N ILE A 132 -0.28 6.27 -4.39
CA ILE A 132 0.62 5.10 -4.39
C ILE A 132 1.50 5.11 -3.15
N LEU A 133 2.09 6.26 -2.79
CA LEU A 133 2.91 6.39 -1.59
C LEU A 133 2.15 6.03 -0.31
N GLN A 134 0.90 6.44 -0.19
CA GLN A 134 0.08 6.09 0.96
C GLN A 134 -0.26 4.61 0.98
N VAL A 135 -0.82 4.09 -0.11
CA VAL A 135 -1.47 2.77 -0.11
C VAL A 135 -0.46 1.63 -0.20
N VAL A 136 0.65 1.84 -0.93
CA VAL A 136 1.67 0.80 -1.14
C VAL A 136 2.79 0.88 -0.11
N LEU A 137 3.20 2.09 0.28
CA LEU A 137 4.32 2.31 1.20
C LEU A 137 3.87 2.70 2.62
N GLY A 138 2.57 2.92 2.83
CA GLY A 138 2.03 3.25 4.15
C GLY A 138 2.43 4.64 4.66
N LEU A 139 2.89 5.54 3.79
CA LEU A 139 3.26 6.89 4.20
C LEU A 139 2.03 7.68 4.65
N ASP A 140 2.18 8.44 5.72
CA ASP A 140 1.10 9.29 6.22
C ASP A 140 0.90 10.55 5.37
N ALA A 141 -0.29 11.16 5.47
CA ALA A 141 -0.63 12.35 4.70
C ALA A 141 0.29 13.55 5.01
N LYS A 142 0.94 13.58 6.18
CA LYS A 142 1.86 14.67 6.58
C LYS A 142 3.19 14.54 5.83
N ALA A 143 3.77 13.34 5.80
CA ALA A 143 5.00 13.05 5.06
C ALA A 143 4.79 13.30 3.55
N ILE A 144 3.69 12.77 2.98
CA ILE A 144 3.36 12.98 1.57
C ILE A 144 3.15 14.47 1.27
N ALA A 145 2.44 15.21 2.13
CA ALA A 145 2.19 16.64 1.94
C ALA A 145 3.49 17.46 1.91
N SER A 146 4.47 17.09 2.73
CA SER A 146 5.80 17.70 2.72
C SER A 146 6.51 17.51 1.40
N ALA A 147 6.53 16.27 0.87
CA ALA A 147 7.17 15.94 -0.40
C ALA A 147 6.51 16.65 -1.60
N PHE A 148 5.20 16.88 -1.55
CA PHE A 148 4.42 17.52 -2.62
C PHE A 148 4.08 18.98 -2.36
N LEU A 149 4.74 19.65 -1.40
CA LEU A 149 4.61 21.09 -1.08
C LEU A 149 3.15 21.53 -0.89
N THR A 150 2.37 20.74 -0.16
CA THR A 150 0.96 21.03 0.13
C THR A 150 0.67 20.92 1.63
N SER A 151 -0.54 21.31 2.07
CA SER A 151 -0.91 21.13 3.48
C SER A 151 -1.37 19.69 3.77
N PRO A 152 -1.06 19.14 4.96
CA PRO A 152 -1.51 17.81 5.36
C PRO A 152 -3.03 17.62 5.27
N ALA A 153 -3.80 18.65 5.65
CA ALA A 153 -5.25 18.61 5.59
C ALA A 153 -5.79 18.55 4.15
N ALA A 154 -5.19 19.31 3.23
CA ALA A 154 -5.56 19.27 1.81
C ALA A 154 -5.18 17.91 1.19
N MET A 155 -3.98 17.41 1.48
CA MET A 155 -3.53 16.11 1.01
C MET A 155 -4.44 14.99 1.51
N GLY A 156 -4.75 14.96 2.81
CA GLY A 156 -5.65 13.94 3.38
C GLY A 156 -7.03 13.92 2.70
N LYS A 157 -7.65 15.09 2.47
CA LYS A 157 -8.93 15.18 1.75
C LYS A 157 -8.85 14.67 0.31
N ARG A 158 -7.76 14.97 -0.41
CA ARG A 158 -7.54 14.51 -1.79
C ARG A 158 -7.34 12.99 -1.84
N LEU A 159 -6.56 12.42 -0.93
CA LEU A 159 -6.33 10.97 -0.82
C LEU A 159 -7.63 10.21 -0.55
N VAL A 160 -8.48 10.69 0.37
CA VAL A 160 -9.79 10.09 0.65
C VAL A 160 -10.66 10.08 -0.60
N ARG A 161 -10.77 11.22 -1.31
CA ARG A 161 -11.56 11.32 -2.55
C ARG A 161 -11.03 10.38 -3.65
N ALA A 162 -9.71 10.23 -3.75
CA ALA A 162 -9.09 9.34 -4.73
C ALA A 162 -9.42 7.86 -4.44
N LYS A 163 -9.37 7.43 -3.18
CA LYS A 163 -9.79 6.08 -2.76
C LYS A 163 -11.27 5.83 -3.03
N ASP A 164 -12.13 6.80 -2.72
CA ASP A 164 -13.55 6.73 -3.06
C ASP A 164 -13.78 6.63 -4.57
N LYS A 165 -12.99 7.34 -5.38
CA LYS A 165 -13.08 7.26 -6.84
C LYS A 165 -12.72 5.87 -7.37
N ILE A 166 -11.69 5.20 -6.81
CA ILE A 166 -11.35 3.82 -7.18
C ILE A 166 -12.56 2.91 -6.98
N ARG A 167 -13.21 3.00 -5.82
CA ARG A 167 -14.39 2.19 -5.49
C ARG A 167 -15.58 2.50 -6.39
N GLN A 168 -15.93 3.78 -6.56
CA GLN A 168 -17.10 4.22 -7.32
C GLN A 168 -16.97 3.92 -8.81
N ALA A 169 -15.79 4.08 -9.38
CA ALA A 169 -15.53 3.82 -10.79
C ALA A 169 -15.28 2.33 -11.08
N GLY A 170 -15.24 1.47 -10.05
CA GLY A 170 -14.99 0.04 -10.22
C GLY A 170 -13.63 -0.26 -10.85
N ILE A 171 -12.61 0.56 -10.57
CA ILE A 171 -11.29 0.43 -11.18
C ILE A 171 -10.74 -0.98 -10.94
N PRO A 172 -10.33 -1.70 -12.00
CA PRO A 172 -9.80 -3.05 -11.86
C PRO A 172 -8.41 -3.03 -11.22
N PHE A 173 -8.16 -3.99 -10.32
CA PHE A 173 -6.85 -4.25 -9.74
C PHE A 173 -6.11 -5.24 -10.63
N ALA A 174 -5.58 -4.75 -11.72
CA ALA A 174 -4.86 -5.52 -12.73
C ALA A 174 -3.73 -4.68 -13.33
N VAL A 175 -2.70 -5.36 -13.83
CA VAL A 175 -1.70 -4.70 -14.67
C VAL A 175 -2.39 -4.33 -15.99
N PRO A 176 -2.33 -3.05 -16.43
CA PRO A 176 -3.01 -2.61 -17.65
C PRO A 176 -2.39 -3.23 -18.88
N GLU A 177 -3.15 -3.24 -19.97
CA GLU A 177 -2.66 -3.66 -21.26
C GLU A 177 -1.52 -2.76 -21.77
N ARG A 178 -0.67 -3.30 -22.65
CA ARG A 178 0.53 -2.60 -23.13
C ARG A 178 0.25 -1.20 -23.73
N ALA A 179 -0.91 -1.02 -24.33
CA ALA A 179 -1.32 0.27 -24.89
C ALA A 179 -1.61 1.35 -23.83
N GLU A 180 -2.07 0.94 -22.64
CA GLU A 180 -2.43 1.83 -21.54
C GLU A 180 -1.26 2.12 -20.57
N LEU A 181 -0.20 1.28 -20.63
CA LEU A 181 0.96 1.38 -19.74
C LEU A 181 1.61 2.78 -19.72
N PRO A 182 1.92 3.42 -20.87
CA PRO A 182 2.61 4.70 -20.88
C PRO A 182 1.89 5.79 -20.08
N GLY A 183 0.57 5.87 -20.18
CA GLY A 183 -0.23 6.89 -19.48
C GLY A 183 -0.34 6.69 -17.96
N ARG A 184 0.04 5.51 -17.46
CA ARG A 184 0.00 5.17 -16.02
C ARG A 184 1.38 5.03 -15.41
N LEU A 185 2.39 4.67 -16.22
CA LEU A 185 3.74 4.37 -15.77
C LEU A 185 4.43 5.59 -15.15
N ASP A 186 4.24 6.78 -15.72
CA ASP A 186 4.84 8.02 -15.22
C ASP A 186 4.48 8.25 -13.74
N ALA A 187 3.21 8.11 -13.37
CA ALA A 187 2.77 8.28 -11.99
C ALA A 187 3.33 7.21 -11.04
N VAL A 188 3.50 5.98 -11.52
CA VAL A 188 4.12 4.89 -10.75
C VAL A 188 5.60 5.19 -10.52
N LEU A 189 6.31 5.62 -11.55
CA LEU A 189 7.74 5.99 -11.46
C LEU A 189 7.95 7.22 -10.57
N ASP A 190 7.07 8.23 -10.66
CA ASP A 190 7.10 9.42 -9.80
C ASP A 190 6.97 9.02 -8.32
N ALA A 191 6.07 8.08 -7.99
CA ALA A 191 5.91 7.60 -6.63
C ALA A 191 7.15 6.84 -6.13
N ILE A 192 7.69 5.93 -6.94
CA ILE A 192 8.89 5.16 -6.60
C ILE A 192 10.08 6.10 -6.38
N TYR A 193 10.24 7.09 -7.25
CA TYR A 193 11.33 8.04 -7.14
C TYR A 193 11.18 8.96 -5.92
N ALA A 194 9.97 9.42 -5.60
CA ALA A 194 9.70 10.20 -4.40
C ALA A 194 10.03 9.37 -3.13
N ALA A 195 9.63 8.10 -3.08
CA ALA A 195 9.96 7.20 -1.98
C ALA A 195 11.48 7.00 -1.83
N PHE A 196 12.18 6.80 -2.94
CA PHE A 196 13.63 6.68 -2.94
C PHE A 196 14.30 7.96 -2.43
N GLY A 197 13.85 9.14 -2.87
CA GLY A 197 14.34 10.43 -2.42
C GLY A 197 14.16 10.68 -0.92
N GLU A 198 13.00 10.34 -0.37
CA GLU A 198 12.73 10.43 1.07
C GLU A 198 13.63 9.47 1.87
N GLY A 199 13.86 8.25 1.38
CA GLY A 199 14.80 7.32 2.01
C GLY A 199 16.25 7.81 1.99
N TRP A 200 16.66 8.49 0.93
CA TRP A 200 18.02 8.99 0.75
C TRP A 200 18.36 10.22 1.60
N THR A 201 17.39 10.92 2.16
CA THR A 201 17.60 12.16 2.96
C THR A 201 18.20 11.92 4.35
N ASP A 202 18.55 10.68 4.72
CA ASP A 202 19.29 10.34 5.94
C ASP A 202 20.74 9.88 5.64
N PRO A 203 21.69 10.81 5.38
CA PRO A 203 23.08 10.47 5.04
C PRO A 203 23.80 9.73 6.17
N GLY A 204 23.34 9.84 7.43
CA GLY A 204 23.91 9.18 8.59
C GLY A 204 23.46 7.72 8.73
N GLY A 205 22.44 7.30 7.97
CA GLY A 205 21.94 5.92 8.02
C GLY A 205 21.42 5.46 9.38
N THR A 206 21.02 6.42 10.24
CA THR A 206 20.60 6.16 11.61
C THR A 206 19.13 5.80 11.72
N ASP A 207 18.31 6.21 10.73
CA ASP A 207 16.90 5.91 10.67
C ASP A 207 16.64 4.63 9.87
N VAL A 208 16.36 3.53 10.59
CA VAL A 208 16.06 2.22 9.99
C VAL A 208 14.85 2.29 9.06
N ALA A 209 13.83 3.09 9.40
CA ALA A 209 12.62 3.23 8.60
C ALA A 209 12.91 3.84 7.23
N ARG A 210 13.87 4.76 7.13
CA ARG A 210 14.28 5.37 5.85
C ARG A 210 15.06 4.42 4.97
N ARG A 211 15.89 3.55 5.54
CA ARG A 211 16.58 2.49 4.78
C ARG A 211 15.60 1.48 4.23
N ASP A 212 14.66 1.04 5.05
CA ASP A 212 13.60 0.13 4.62
C ASP A 212 12.78 0.73 3.48
N LEU A 213 12.54 2.05 3.48
CA LEU A 213 11.83 2.76 2.40
C LEU A 213 12.63 2.76 1.08
N THR A 214 13.94 2.96 1.15
CA THR A 214 14.81 2.89 -0.03
C THR A 214 14.83 1.49 -0.63
N ASP A 215 14.97 0.46 0.20
CA ASP A 215 14.98 -0.94 -0.24
C ASP A 215 13.63 -1.34 -0.85
N GLU A 216 12.54 -0.87 -0.26
CA GLU A 216 11.19 -1.08 -0.79
C GLU A 216 10.99 -0.37 -2.13
N ALA A 217 11.45 0.87 -2.28
CA ALA A 217 11.40 1.59 -3.55
C ALA A 217 12.17 0.86 -4.66
N LEU A 218 13.37 0.34 -4.35
CA LEU A 218 14.15 -0.48 -5.27
C LEU A 218 13.45 -1.78 -5.64
N PHE A 219 12.80 -2.43 -4.66
CA PHE A 219 12.01 -3.63 -4.92
C PHE A 219 10.84 -3.33 -5.87
N LEU A 220 10.09 -2.25 -5.62
CA LEU A 220 8.97 -1.84 -6.47
C LEU A 220 9.43 -1.48 -7.89
N ALA A 221 10.59 -0.84 -8.03
CA ALA A 221 11.17 -0.56 -9.34
C ALA A 221 11.46 -1.85 -10.14
N ARG A 222 12.00 -2.87 -9.47
CA ARG A 222 12.24 -4.19 -10.08
C ARG A 222 10.93 -4.90 -10.45
N LEU A 223 9.93 -4.80 -9.59
CA LEU A 223 8.60 -5.37 -9.83
C LEU A 223 7.94 -4.75 -11.07
N VAL A 224 8.04 -3.42 -11.23
CA VAL A 224 7.57 -2.70 -12.41
C VAL A 224 8.34 -3.14 -13.66
N ALA A 225 9.67 -3.23 -13.58
CA ALA A 225 10.50 -3.63 -14.70
C ALA A 225 10.18 -5.07 -15.19
N ALA A 226 9.91 -5.98 -14.26
CA ALA A 226 9.54 -7.36 -14.55
C ALA A 226 8.11 -7.47 -15.12
N GLY A 227 7.15 -6.74 -14.53
CA GLY A 227 5.73 -6.83 -14.88
C GLY A 227 5.34 -6.02 -16.11
N ALA A 228 6.05 -4.95 -16.42
CA ALA A 228 5.82 -4.14 -17.63
C ALA A 228 6.36 -4.81 -18.93
N GLY A 229 6.88 -6.04 -18.83
CA GLY A 229 7.22 -6.92 -19.96
C GLY A 229 8.11 -6.27 -21.02
N GLY A 230 9.38 -5.99 -20.72
CA GLY A 230 10.37 -5.68 -21.74
C GLY A 230 10.29 -4.29 -22.41
N ALA A 231 9.47 -3.38 -21.93
CA ALA A 231 9.68 -1.97 -22.22
C ALA A 231 10.97 -1.54 -21.50
N ARG A 232 12.09 -1.51 -22.22
CA ARG A 232 13.34 -0.93 -21.73
C ARG A 232 13.01 0.45 -21.15
N PRO A 233 13.39 0.78 -19.93
CA PRO A 233 13.27 2.12 -19.40
C PRO A 233 14.28 3.01 -20.16
N ALA A 234 13.89 3.42 -21.37
CA ALA A 234 14.50 4.55 -21.99
C ALA A 234 13.96 5.77 -21.27
N CYS A 235 14.45 6.12 -20.12
CA CYS A 235 14.21 7.42 -19.48
C CYS A 235 14.07 7.39 -17.97
N ALA A 236 15.00 6.79 -17.23
CA ALA A 236 15.20 7.23 -15.85
C ALA A 236 15.66 8.72 -15.79
N HIS A 237 16.23 9.22 -16.89
CA HIS A 237 16.70 10.62 -16.98
C HIS A 237 15.65 11.63 -17.45
N ALA A 238 14.63 11.22 -18.21
CA ALA A 238 13.62 12.17 -18.72
C ALA A 238 12.47 12.40 -17.71
N ALA A 239 12.15 11.43 -16.86
CA ALA A 239 11.16 11.60 -15.80
C ALA A 239 11.67 12.58 -14.72
N CYS A 240 12.96 12.56 -14.39
CA CYS A 240 13.58 13.47 -13.44
C CYS A 240 13.47 14.95 -13.86
N ALA A 241 13.49 15.24 -15.14
CA ALA A 241 13.42 16.63 -15.64
C ALA A 241 12.01 17.23 -15.63
N ARG A 242 10.95 16.44 -15.46
CA ARG A 242 9.54 16.88 -15.53
C ARG A 242 8.81 16.90 -14.19
N ALA A 243 9.36 16.30 -13.15
CA ALA A 243 8.73 16.28 -11.85
C ALA A 243 8.80 17.67 -11.19
N PRO A 244 7.68 18.27 -10.76
CA PRO A 244 7.63 19.63 -10.22
C PRO A 244 8.51 19.84 -8.98
N TRP A 245 8.84 18.80 -8.24
CA TRP A 245 9.72 18.85 -7.08
C TRP A 245 11.22 18.72 -7.40
N CYS A 246 11.61 18.15 -8.55
CA CYS A 246 13.01 18.23 -9.04
C CYS A 246 13.43 19.68 -9.34
N GLN A 247 12.50 20.51 -9.80
CA GLN A 247 12.77 21.92 -10.09
C GLN A 247 12.95 22.76 -8.81
N ALA A 248 12.43 22.32 -7.67
CA ALA A 248 12.57 23.01 -6.40
C ALA A 248 13.95 22.80 -5.74
N HIS A 249 14.64 21.70 -6.03
CA HIS A 249 15.95 21.37 -5.43
C HIS A 249 17.16 21.85 -6.24
N THR A 250 16.98 22.21 -7.51
CA THR A 250 18.06 22.78 -8.34
C THR A 250 18.23 24.29 -8.20
N ARG A 251 17.45 24.95 -7.33
CA ARG A 251 17.54 26.41 -7.08
C ARG A 251 18.08 26.78 -5.70
N ARG A 252 18.85 25.90 -5.08
CA ARG A 252 19.63 26.26 -3.87
C ARG A 252 21.10 26.04 -4.10
#